data_383e45ec3d54c7ea3a26a80c21fcc837
#
_entry.id   383e45ec3d54c7ea3a26a80c21fcc837
#
_cell.length_a   1.000
_cell.length_b   1.000
_cell.length_c   1.000
_cell.angle_alpha   90.00
_cell.angle_beta   90.00
_cell.angle_gamma   90.00
#
_symmetry.space_group_name_H-M   'P 1'
#
loop_
_entity.id
_entity.type
_entity.pdbx_description
1 polymer ?
#
loop_
_entity_poly.entity_id
_entity_poly.type
_entity_poly.pdbx_seq_one_letter_code
_entity_poly.pdbx_strand_id
1 'polypeptide(L)'
;MVEIRHPDWVTIQENGKDVLGYNQEWYPEKRQKLAGCGPTAGSMMAAYIERRQQGRKVETRKEALAIMLDIWKYATPRMHGLYKTRWLKEGLTAYMQEKGLKGKVEALPIPSIRLLAPKLPKVAAFIREGLEA
;
A
#
# COMPACT_ATOMS: atom_id res chain seq x y z
N MET A 1 -18.92 -1.04 12.78
CA MET A 1 -17.65 -0.44 12.30
C MET A 1 -16.93 -1.47 11.43
N VAL A 2 -16.45 -1.07 10.28
CA VAL A 2 -15.67 -1.95 9.39
C VAL A 2 -14.20 -1.69 9.61
N GLU A 3 -13.45 -2.74 9.90
CA GLU A 3 -12.02 -2.67 10.18
C GLU A 3 -11.27 -3.71 9.35
N ILE A 4 -9.99 -3.49 9.12
CA ILE A 4 -9.10 -4.50 8.56
C ILE A 4 -9.02 -5.68 9.55
N ARG A 5 -9.15 -6.91 9.04
CA ARG A 5 -9.24 -8.11 9.91
C ARG A 5 -7.96 -8.40 10.69
N HIS A 6 -6.83 -8.10 10.10
CA HIS A 6 -5.51 -8.45 10.65
C HIS A 6 -4.57 -7.25 10.64
N PRO A 7 -4.80 -6.25 11.51
CA PRO A 7 -3.86 -5.12 11.61
C PRO A 7 -2.45 -5.55 12.05
N ASP A 8 -2.35 -6.68 12.75
CA ASP A 8 -1.08 -7.28 13.13
C ASP A 8 -0.19 -7.65 11.93
N TRP A 9 -0.78 -7.88 10.75
CA TRP A 9 -0.02 -8.22 9.54
C TRP A 9 0.77 -7.04 8.95
N VAL A 10 0.44 -5.83 9.35
CA VAL A 10 1.16 -4.61 8.99
C VAL A 10 1.73 -3.89 10.22
N THR A 11 1.89 -4.61 11.32
CA THR A 11 2.49 -4.14 12.55
C THR A 11 3.91 -4.71 12.67
N ILE A 12 4.87 -3.87 12.96
CA ILE A 12 6.26 -4.27 13.16
C ILE A 12 6.69 -4.04 14.60
N GLN A 13 7.74 -4.75 15.00
CA GLN A 13 8.39 -4.58 16.30
C GLN A 13 9.58 -3.63 16.15
N GLU A 14 9.60 -2.55 16.92
CA GLU A 14 10.70 -1.60 16.95
C GLU A 14 10.99 -1.21 18.39
N ASN A 15 12.21 -1.48 18.84
CA ASN A 15 12.66 -1.20 20.22
C ASN A 15 11.70 -1.76 21.30
N GLY A 16 11.18 -2.97 21.09
CA GLY A 16 10.26 -3.62 22.01
C GLY A 16 8.83 -3.07 21.99
N LYS A 17 8.51 -2.24 21.02
CA LYS A 17 7.17 -1.66 20.84
C LYS A 17 6.54 -2.07 19.53
N ASP A 18 5.23 -2.19 19.53
CA ASP A 18 4.45 -2.41 18.31
C ASP A 18 4.25 -1.08 17.59
N VAL A 19 4.59 -1.06 16.29
CA VAL A 19 4.37 0.09 15.41
C VAL A 19 3.43 -0.33 14.29
N LEU A 20 2.24 0.24 14.27
CA LEU A 20 1.24 -0.03 13.24
C LEU A 20 1.56 0.78 11.99
N GLY A 21 1.74 0.06 10.88
CA GLY A 21 1.99 0.67 9.58
C GLY A 21 3.46 0.95 9.31
N TYR A 22 3.74 1.30 8.05
CA TYR A 22 5.08 1.59 7.57
C TYR A 22 5.26 3.11 7.41
N ASN A 23 6.50 3.57 7.46
CA ASN A 23 6.81 4.99 7.42
C ASN A 23 7.73 5.30 6.24
N GLN A 24 7.33 6.27 5.41
CA GLN A 24 8.13 6.68 4.25
C GLN A 24 9.49 7.27 4.64
N GLU A 25 9.65 7.76 5.86
CA GLU A 25 10.94 8.24 6.38
C GLU A 25 11.99 7.12 6.53
N TRP A 26 11.57 5.85 6.46
CA TRP A 26 12.50 4.73 6.50
C TRP A 26 13.30 4.55 5.21
N TYR A 27 12.85 5.13 4.10
CA TYR A 27 13.59 5.10 2.85
C TYR A 27 14.98 5.73 3.00
N PRO A 28 16.01 5.17 2.36
CA PRO A 28 17.38 5.70 2.50
C PRO A 28 17.62 7.01 1.77
N GLU A 29 16.95 7.22 0.63
CA GLU A 29 17.19 8.39 -0.20
C GLU A 29 16.21 9.52 0.09
N LYS A 30 16.71 10.77 0.03
CA LYS A 30 15.92 11.98 0.25
C LYS A 30 14.68 12.05 -0.66
N ARG A 31 14.85 11.72 -1.93
CA ARG A 31 13.73 11.72 -2.89
C ARG A 31 12.65 10.70 -2.50
N GLN A 32 13.07 9.53 -2.06
CA GLN A 32 12.15 8.47 -1.61
C GLN A 32 11.35 8.91 -0.38
N LYS A 33 11.99 9.59 0.55
CA LYS A 33 11.32 10.15 1.74
C LYS A 33 10.29 11.21 1.36
N LEU A 34 10.59 12.03 0.37
CA LEU A 34 9.70 13.12 -0.05
C LEU A 34 8.51 12.65 -0.91
N ALA A 35 8.70 11.61 -1.71
CA ALA A 35 7.72 11.16 -2.70
C ALA A 35 7.17 9.75 -2.45
N GLY A 36 7.54 9.12 -1.34
CA GLY A 36 7.31 7.70 -1.08
C GLY A 36 5.95 7.33 -0.48
N CYS A 37 5.00 8.25 -0.34
CA CYS A 37 3.71 7.94 0.28
C CYS A 37 2.95 6.82 -0.45
N GLY A 38 2.85 6.89 -1.77
CA GLY A 38 2.20 5.87 -2.59
C GLY A 38 2.87 4.49 -2.47
N PRO A 39 4.17 4.37 -2.74
CA PRO A 39 4.90 3.12 -2.54
C PRO A 39 4.84 2.59 -1.11
N THR A 40 4.86 3.44 -0.10
CA THR A 40 4.72 3.02 1.30
C THR A 40 3.36 2.40 1.56
N ALA A 41 2.28 3.05 1.12
CA ALA A 41 0.93 2.51 1.22
C ALA A 41 0.80 1.19 0.45
N GLY A 42 1.31 1.15 -0.77
CA GLY A 42 1.34 -0.07 -1.60
C GLY A 42 2.10 -1.22 -0.94
N SER A 43 3.16 -0.90 -0.20
CA SER A 43 3.96 -1.90 0.53
C SER A 43 3.17 -2.57 1.64
N MET A 44 2.34 -1.82 2.36
CA MET A 44 1.46 -2.40 3.38
C MET A 44 0.41 -3.31 2.75
N MET A 45 -0.16 -2.93 1.62
CA MET A 45 -1.08 -3.78 0.87
C MET A 45 -0.41 -5.05 0.40
N ALA A 46 0.79 -4.94 -0.17
CA ALA A 46 1.59 -6.08 -0.62
C ALA A 46 1.93 -7.03 0.54
N ALA A 47 2.40 -6.50 1.66
CA ALA A 47 2.72 -7.28 2.86
C ALA A 47 1.49 -8.04 3.38
N TYR A 48 0.35 -7.39 3.42
CA TYR A 48 -0.91 -8.00 3.85
C TYR A 48 -1.30 -9.18 2.96
N ILE A 49 -1.24 -9.00 1.65
CA ILE A 49 -1.59 -10.05 0.68
C ILE A 49 -0.57 -11.19 0.69
N GLU A 50 0.72 -10.88 0.77
CA GLU A 50 1.77 -11.89 0.89
C GLU A 50 1.60 -12.74 2.16
N ARG A 51 1.26 -12.11 3.28
CA ARG A 51 0.97 -12.81 4.54
C ARG A 51 -0.22 -13.75 4.35
N ARG A 52 -1.29 -13.26 3.72
CA ARG A 52 -2.51 -14.03 3.48
C ARG A 52 -2.30 -15.23 2.56
N GLN A 53 -1.57 -15.05 1.47
CA GLN A 53 -1.44 -16.06 0.43
C GLN A 53 -0.22 -16.96 0.56
N GLN A 54 0.87 -16.44 1.09
CA GLN A 54 2.17 -17.14 1.16
C GLN A 54 2.69 -17.31 2.58
N GLY A 55 2.00 -16.77 3.57
CA GLY A 55 2.41 -16.86 4.96
C GLY A 55 3.65 -16.03 5.32
N ARG A 56 4.09 -15.14 4.44
CA ARG A 56 5.27 -14.29 4.67
C ARG A 56 5.03 -13.35 5.85
N LYS A 57 5.86 -13.47 6.88
CA LYS A 57 5.81 -12.60 8.04
C LYS A 57 6.72 -11.40 7.86
N VAL A 58 6.21 -10.22 8.19
CA VAL A 58 6.97 -8.97 8.22
C VAL A 58 6.87 -8.43 9.64
N GLU A 59 7.91 -8.58 10.42
CA GLU A 59 7.90 -8.26 11.84
C GLU A 59 8.89 -7.15 12.21
N THR A 60 9.86 -6.85 11.34
CA THR A 60 10.89 -5.85 11.59
C THR A 60 10.85 -4.73 10.56
N ARG A 61 11.37 -3.56 10.95
CA ARG A 61 11.56 -2.42 10.06
C ARG A 61 12.39 -2.78 8.82
N LYS A 62 13.43 -3.59 9.00
CA LYS A 62 14.28 -4.05 7.90
C LYS A 62 13.51 -4.86 6.87
N GLU A 63 12.66 -5.77 7.33
CA GLU A 63 11.80 -6.59 6.44
C GLU A 63 10.76 -5.73 5.72
N ALA A 64 10.14 -4.79 6.43
CA ALA A 64 9.19 -3.84 5.84
C ALA A 64 9.86 -2.96 4.78
N LEU A 65 11.06 -2.44 5.08
CA LEU A 65 11.82 -1.62 4.14
C LEU A 65 12.20 -2.39 2.88
N ALA A 66 12.49 -3.68 2.98
CA ALA A 66 12.77 -4.53 1.82
C ALA A 66 11.57 -4.56 0.85
N ILE A 67 10.35 -4.68 1.37
CA ILE A 67 9.13 -4.61 0.56
C ILE A 67 8.94 -3.20 -0.01
N MET A 68 9.17 -2.17 0.78
CA MET A 68 9.05 -0.78 0.35
C MET A 68 9.97 -0.46 -0.83
N LEU A 69 11.22 -0.91 -0.76
CA LEU A 69 12.20 -0.74 -1.84
C LEU A 69 11.82 -1.54 -3.09
N ASP A 70 11.24 -2.71 -2.92
CA ASP A 70 10.77 -3.54 -4.02
C ASP A 70 9.57 -2.89 -4.72
N ILE A 71 8.58 -2.46 -3.95
CA ILE A 71 7.40 -1.74 -4.48
C ILE A 71 7.80 -0.45 -5.20
N TRP A 72 8.80 0.26 -4.70
CA TRP A 72 9.32 1.47 -5.36
C TRP A 72 9.68 1.23 -6.82
N LYS A 73 10.23 0.07 -7.13
CA LYS A 73 10.62 -0.29 -8.51
C LYS A 73 9.43 -0.44 -9.44
N TYR A 74 8.29 -0.90 -8.93
CA TYR A 74 7.07 -1.13 -9.71
C TYR A 74 6.17 0.11 -9.76
N ALA A 75 6.17 0.91 -8.71
CA ALA A 75 5.35 2.09 -8.55
C ALA A 75 6.22 3.30 -8.23
N THR A 76 7.16 3.61 -9.11
CA THR A 76 8.10 4.72 -8.93
C THR A 76 7.38 6.05 -9.06
N PRO A 77 7.39 6.91 -8.03
CA PRO A 77 6.80 8.24 -8.10
C PRO A 77 7.51 9.13 -9.12
N ARG A 78 6.74 9.98 -9.78
CA ARG A 78 7.25 11.01 -10.67
C ARG A 78 7.57 12.29 -9.88
N MET A 79 7.86 13.40 -10.57
CA MET A 79 8.28 14.67 -9.94
C MET A 79 7.36 15.13 -8.80
N HIS A 80 6.04 14.97 -8.96
CA HIS A 80 5.03 15.35 -7.97
C HIS A 80 4.46 14.15 -7.19
N GLY A 81 5.24 13.08 -7.04
CA GLY A 81 4.82 11.87 -6.38
C GLY A 81 3.97 10.96 -7.28
N LEU A 82 3.26 10.04 -6.65
CA LEU A 82 2.40 9.07 -7.33
C LEU A 82 0.96 9.60 -7.34
N TYR A 83 0.73 10.69 -8.06
CA TYR A 83 -0.55 11.41 -8.02
C TYR A 83 -1.68 10.80 -8.85
N LYS A 84 -1.40 9.80 -9.69
CA LYS A 84 -2.43 9.06 -10.44
C LYS A 84 -2.64 7.69 -9.82
N THR A 85 -3.85 7.41 -9.40
CA THR A 85 -4.23 6.12 -8.82
C THR A 85 -3.93 4.94 -9.75
N ARG A 86 -4.08 5.14 -11.06
CA ARG A 86 -3.77 4.10 -12.06
C ARG A 86 -2.30 3.65 -12.03
N TRP A 87 -1.37 4.54 -11.71
CA TRP A 87 0.05 4.18 -11.63
C TRP A 87 0.33 3.25 -10.45
N LEU A 88 -0.30 3.51 -9.31
CA LEU A 88 -0.20 2.60 -8.17
C LEU A 88 -0.87 1.26 -8.46
N LYS A 89 -2.06 1.29 -9.07
CA LYS A 89 -2.77 0.09 -9.49
C LYS A 89 -1.95 -0.77 -10.46
N GLU A 90 -1.37 -0.17 -11.49
CA GLU A 90 -0.53 -0.85 -12.47
C GLU A 90 0.74 -1.42 -11.81
N GLY A 91 1.39 -0.64 -10.97
CA GLY A 91 2.59 -1.06 -10.23
C GLY A 91 2.32 -2.24 -9.28
N LEU A 92 1.26 -2.16 -8.50
CA LEU A 92 0.87 -3.26 -7.62
C LEU A 92 0.46 -4.51 -8.39
N THR A 93 -0.25 -4.35 -9.50
CA THR A 93 -0.61 -5.47 -10.37
C THR A 93 0.64 -6.18 -10.91
N ALA A 94 1.61 -5.42 -11.41
CA ALA A 94 2.88 -5.97 -11.89
C ALA A 94 3.67 -6.66 -10.77
N TYR A 95 3.74 -6.07 -9.59
CA TYR A 95 4.37 -6.68 -8.42
C TYR A 95 3.72 -8.00 -8.06
N MET A 96 2.39 -8.04 -7.99
CA MET A 96 1.65 -9.24 -7.65
C MET A 96 1.90 -10.36 -8.67
N GLN A 97 1.92 -10.04 -9.95
CA GLN A 97 2.21 -11.00 -11.02
C GLN A 97 3.62 -11.59 -10.87
N GLU A 98 4.61 -10.74 -10.62
CA GLU A 98 5.99 -11.18 -10.43
C GLU A 98 6.17 -12.08 -9.20
N LYS A 99 5.45 -11.78 -8.11
CA LYS A 99 5.51 -12.55 -6.86
C LYS A 99 4.56 -13.75 -6.82
N GLY A 100 3.81 -14.00 -7.87
CA GLY A 100 2.84 -15.10 -7.92
C GLY A 100 1.64 -14.90 -6.99
N LEU A 101 1.32 -13.69 -6.67
CA LEU A 101 0.16 -13.34 -5.84
C LEU A 101 -1.10 -13.29 -6.71
N LYS A 102 -2.18 -13.86 -6.20
CA LYS A 102 -3.47 -13.90 -6.87
C LYS A 102 -4.35 -12.75 -6.42
N GLY A 103 -5.20 -12.27 -7.32
CA GLY A 103 -6.17 -11.24 -7.03
C GLY A 103 -6.08 -10.07 -7.99
N LYS A 104 -7.01 -9.14 -7.82
CA LYS A 104 -7.15 -7.96 -8.66
C LYS A 104 -6.98 -6.71 -7.81
N VAL A 105 -6.19 -5.78 -8.29
CA VAL A 105 -6.06 -4.46 -7.69
C VAL A 105 -7.17 -3.56 -8.26
N GLU A 106 -7.98 -3.01 -7.38
CA GLU A 106 -9.04 -2.06 -7.73
C GLU A 106 -8.70 -0.68 -7.18
N ALA A 107 -9.04 0.35 -7.93
CA ALA A 107 -8.82 1.72 -7.53
C ALA A 107 -10.05 2.57 -7.86
N LEU A 108 -10.40 3.48 -6.97
CA LEU A 108 -11.45 4.45 -7.17
C LEU A 108 -10.82 5.85 -7.23
N PRO A 109 -10.61 6.42 -8.42
CA PRO A 109 -10.09 7.77 -8.54
C PRO A 109 -11.05 8.81 -7.97
N ILE A 110 -10.50 9.76 -7.22
CA ILE A 110 -11.27 10.90 -6.69
C ILE A 110 -10.65 12.15 -7.32
N PRO A 111 -11.24 12.67 -8.43
CA PRO A 111 -10.71 13.86 -9.08
C PRO A 111 -10.90 15.11 -8.21
N SER A 112 -10.05 16.10 -8.41
CA SER A 112 -10.13 17.38 -7.70
C SER A 112 -11.36 18.20 -8.07
N ILE A 113 -11.95 17.95 -9.25
CA ILE A 113 -13.18 18.62 -9.70
C ILE A 113 -14.39 17.93 -9.05
N ARG A 114 -15.08 18.64 -8.15
CA ARG A 114 -16.21 18.11 -7.38
C ARG A 114 -17.31 17.47 -8.23
N LEU A 115 -17.66 18.08 -9.36
CA LEU A 115 -18.70 17.58 -10.23
C LEU A 115 -18.40 16.20 -10.85
N LEU A 116 -17.10 15.87 -10.98
CA LEU A 116 -16.64 14.60 -11.52
C LEU A 116 -16.30 13.58 -10.42
N ALA A 117 -16.32 14.00 -9.15
CA ALA A 117 -16.03 13.13 -8.04
C ALA A 117 -17.16 12.12 -7.81
N PRO A 118 -16.85 10.86 -7.44
CA PRO A 118 -17.88 9.90 -7.07
C PRO A 118 -18.62 10.37 -5.82
N LYS A 119 -19.90 10.01 -5.73
CA LYS A 119 -20.73 10.35 -4.56
C LYS A 119 -20.22 9.62 -3.31
N LEU A 120 -20.38 10.23 -2.15
CA LEU A 120 -19.93 9.68 -0.87
C LEU A 120 -20.40 8.23 -0.60
N PRO A 121 -21.67 7.83 -0.86
CA PRO A 121 -22.08 6.43 -0.68
C PRO A 121 -21.26 5.43 -1.51
N LYS A 122 -20.86 5.81 -2.74
CA LYS A 122 -20.03 4.98 -3.59
C LYS A 122 -18.61 4.82 -3.01
N VAL A 123 -18.05 5.91 -2.50
CA VAL A 123 -16.72 5.89 -1.85
C VAL A 123 -16.76 5.03 -0.59
N ALA A 124 -17.78 5.20 0.25
CA ALA A 124 -17.96 4.41 1.46
C ALA A 124 -18.10 2.91 1.16
N ALA A 125 -18.88 2.55 0.14
CA ALA A 125 -19.03 1.16 -0.29
C ALA A 125 -17.71 0.57 -0.78
N PHE A 126 -16.96 1.31 -1.58
CA PHE A 126 -15.63 0.88 -2.07
C PHE A 126 -14.66 0.60 -0.92
N ILE A 127 -14.60 1.49 0.06
CA ILE A 127 -13.73 1.31 1.24
C ILE A 127 -14.16 0.07 2.04
N ARG A 128 -15.45 -0.10 2.28
CA ARG A 128 -16.00 -1.24 3.01
C ARG A 128 -15.64 -2.56 2.33
N GLU A 129 -15.92 -2.67 1.04
CA GLU A 129 -15.62 -3.86 0.25
C GLU A 129 -14.12 -4.18 0.27
N GLY A 130 -13.27 -3.17 0.18
CA GLY A 130 -11.82 -3.35 0.27
C GLY A 130 -11.36 -3.87 1.63
N LEU A 131 -11.91 -3.36 2.71
CA LEU A 131 -11.56 -3.81 4.07
C LEU A 131 -12.10 -5.21 4.39
N GLU A 132 -13.22 -5.59 3.79
CA GLU A 132 -13.83 -6.91 3.98
C GLU A 132 -13.22 -8.00 3.08
N ALA A 133 -12.57 -7.60 2.02
CA ALA A 133 -11.91 -8.53 1.09
C ALA A 133 -10.69 -9.19 1.75
#